data_42aa8fcefe5702b3ad39a8388315822b
#
_entry.id   42aa8fcefe5702b3ad39a8388315822b
#
_cell.length_a   1.000
_cell.length_b   1.000
_cell.length_c   1.000
_cell.angle_alpha   90.00
_cell.angle_beta   90.00
_cell.angle_gamma   90.00
#
_symmetry.space_group_name_H-M   'P 1'
#
loop_
_entity.id
_entity.type
_entity.pdbx_description
1 polymer ?
#
loop_
_entity_poly.entity_id
_entity_poly.type
_entity_poly.pdbx_seq_one_letter_code
_entity_poly.pdbx_strand_id
1 'polypeptide(L)'
;MNAANHICHSLPPVGDENSEILILGSFPSVLSRKNSFYYGNPNNRFWPVLFGFFKESIPATNDEKECFCLHHHIALYDVIEECDIDGSKDSSIKNPIPSNLSNLFPGSSIHAIVLNGQKAHQMFYKFGMGSHFPSAKVITVPSTSPANAQYSLAALQKKWFEAFEKLHLTR
;
A
#
# COMPACT_ATOMS: atom_id res chain seq x y z
N MET A 1 -11.54 -28.60 1.45
CA MET A 1 -11.32 -27.38 2.27
C MET A 1 -9.87 -27.01 2.13
N ASN A 2 -9.54 -25.91 1.47
CA ASN A 2 -8.19 -25.40 1.52
C ASN A 2 -7.97 -24.79 2.89
N ALA A 3 -7.07 -25.38 3.68
CA ALA A 3 -6.66 -24.79 4.94
C ALA A 3 -6.03 -23.44 4.66
N ALA A 4 -6.43 -22.40 5.37
CA ALA A 4 -5.77 -21.11 5.30
C ALA A 4 -4.29 -21.33 5.69
N ASN A 5 -3.37 -20.90 4.84
CA ASN A 5 -1.95 -21.04 5.12
C ASN A 5 -1.50 -19.84 5.94
N HIS A 6 -0.69 -20.10 6.98
CA HIS A 6 0.01 -19.06 7.71
C HIS A 6 1.12 -18.50 6.83
N ILE A 7 1.13 -17.20 6.59
CA ILE A 7 2.06 -16.52 5.69
C ILE A 7 2.63 -15.28 6.36
N CYS A 8 3.96 -15.13 6.22
CA CYS A 8 4.68 -13.93 6.64
C CYS A 8 4.86 -12.99 5.45
N HIS A 9 4.90 -11.69 5.72
CA HIS A 9 5.23 -10.67 4.74
C HIS A 9 6.66 -10.88 4.24
N SER A 10 6.81 -10.99 2.92
CA SER A 10 8.08 -11.34 2.30
C SER A 10 8.70 -10.21 1.49
N LEU A 11 8.00 -9.09 1.34
CA LEU A 11 8.50 -7.95 0.57
C LEU A 11 9.27 -7.00 1.48
N PRO A 12 10.47 -6.54 1.06
CA PRO A 12 11.15 -5.48 1.79
C PRO A 12 10.36 -4.17 1.70
N PRO A 13 10.45 -3.29 2.71
CA PRO A 13 9.81 -1.99 2.63
C PRO A 13 10.44 -1.16 1.50
N VAL A 14 9.63 -0.37 0.80
CA VAL A 14 10.10 0.70 -0.07
C VAL A 14 10.07 1.99 0.72
N GLY A 15 11.17 2.72 0.78
CA GLY A 15 11.27 3.97 1.51
C GLY A 15 12.65 4.22 2.07
N ASP A 16 12.91 5.46 2.43
CA ASP A 16 14.14 5.95 3.04
C ASP A 16 13.85 7.06 4.07
N GLU A 17 14.90 7.70 4.59
CA GLU A 17 14.79 8.81 5.53
C GLU A 17 14.09 10.05 4.96
N ASN A 18 14.03 10.18 3.63
CA ASN A 18 13.37 11.27 2.94
C ASN A 18 11.90 10.98 2.61
N SER A 19 11.41 9.79 2.95
CA SER A 19 10.02 9.42 2.71
C SER A 19 9.06 10.29 3.52
N GLU A 20 8.08 10.87 2.83
CA GLU A 20 7.11 11.81 3.40
C GLU A 20 5.69 11.25 3.42
N ILE A 21 5.38 10.36 2.48
CA ILE A 21 4.07 9.73 2.33
C ILE A 21 4.23 8.23 2.39
N LEU A 22 3.49 7.59 3.30
CA LEU A 22 3.43 6.13 3.41
C LEU A 22 2.10 5.61 2.85
N ILE A 23 2.18 4.77 1.82
CA ILE A 23 1.01 4.08 1.27
C ILE A 23 0.99 2.66 1.81
N LEU A 24 -0.11 2.30 2.48
CA LEU A 24 -0.29 1.00 3.11
C LEU A 24 -1.40 0.20 2.44
N GLY A 25 -1.08 -1.00 1.97
CA GLY A 25 -2.04 -2.05 1.64
C GLY A 25 -2.40 -2.90 2.86
N SER A 26 -3.23 -3.92 2.66
CA SER A 26 -3.58 -4.88 3.71
C SER A 26 -2.48 -5.93 3.90
N PHE A 27 -2.25 -6.74 2.87
CA PHE A 27 -1.26 -7.81 2.81
C PHE A 27 -0.90 -8.10 1.34
N PRO A 28 0.35 -8.52 1.03
CA PRO A 28 0.74 -8.75 -0.36
C PRO A 28 -0.05 -9.90 -0.99
N SER A 29 -0.54 -9.68 -2.21
CA SER A 29 -1.21 -10.72 -3.00
C SER A 29 -0.25 -11.88 -3.35
N VAL A 30 -0.81 -13.01 -3.77
CA VAL A 30 -0.01 -14.16 -4.28
C VAL A 30 0.95 -13.72 -5.38
N LEU A 31 0.47 -12.92 -6.34
CA LEU A 31 1.30 -12.44 -7.45
C LEU A 31 2.35 -11.41 -7.01
N SER A 32 2.04 -10.56 -6.02
CA SER A 32 3.04 -9.65 -5.45
C SER A 32 4.18 -10.42 -4.78
N ARG A 33 3.84 -11.46 -3.99
CA ARG A 33 4.85 -12.33 -3.35
C ARG A 33 5.67 -13.10 -4.38
N LYS A 34 5.02 -13.62 -5.44
CA LYS A 34 5.69 -14.34 -6.53
C LYS A 34 6.62 -13.44 -7.34
N ASN A 35 6.20 -12.20 -7.60
CA ASN A 35 6.96 -11.23 -8.37
C ASN A 35 7.91 -10.39 -7.50
N SER A 36 7.93 -10.65 -6.19
CA SER A 36 8.80 -9.99 -5.20
C SER A 36 8.68 -8.45 -5.18
N PHE A 37 7.49 -7.92 -5.49
CA PHE A 37 7.24 -6.48 -5.46
C PHE A 37 5.77 -6.13 -5.25
N TYR A 38 5.53 -4.93 -4.70
CA TYR A 38 4.20 -4.41 -4.37
C TYR A 38 3.32 -4.28 -5.61
N TYR A 39 2.05 -4.66 -5.43
CA TYR A 39 1.04 -4.55 -6.49
C TYR A 39 1.45 -5.25 -7.79
N GLY A 40 2.09 -6.42 -7.65
CA GLY A 40 2.65 -7.19 -8.76
C GLY A 40 1.63 -7.94 -9.62
N ASN A 41 0.34 -7.94 -9.26
CA ASN A 41 -0.71 -8.44 -10.12
C ASN A 41 -0.92 -7.46 -11.29
N PRO A 42 -0.78 -7.90 -12.57
CA PRO A 42 -0.94 -7.03 -13.73
C PRO A 42 -2.30 -6.31 -13.81
N ASN A 43 -3.33 -6.89 -13.18
CA ASN A 43 -4.67 -6.31 -13.13
C ASN A 43 -4.87 -5.35 -11.94
N ASN A 44 -3.89 -5.21 -11.04
CA ASN A 44 -3.94 -4.22 -10.00
C ASN A 44 -3.72 -2.82 -10.58
N ARG A 45 -4.57 -1.88 -10.22
CA ARG A 45 -4.58 -0.53 -10.79
C ARG A 45 -3.72 0.47 -10.03
N PHE A 46 -2.94 0.01 -9.04
CA PHE A 46 -2.09 0.88 -8.22
C PHE A 46 -1.08 1.66 -9.06
N TRP A 47 -0.28 0.97 -9.88
CA TRP A 47 0.72 1.62 -10.71
C TRP A 47 0.12 2.55 -11.75
N PRO A 48 -0.95 2.18 -12.49
CA PRO A 48 -1.67 3.11 -13.35
C PRO A 48 -2.21 4.35 -12.64
N VAL A 49 -2.67 4.20 -11.38
CA VAL A 49 -3.13 5.34 -10.57
C VAL A 49 -1.95 6.23 -10.18
N LEU A 50 -0.90 5.65 -9.63
CA LEU A 50 0.23 6.41 -9.10
C LEU A 50 0.98 7.16 -10.22
N PHE A 51 1.37 6.46 -11.29
CA PHE A 51 2.05 7.07 -12.44
C PHE A 51 1.16 8.07 -13.17
N GLY A 52 -0.15 7.80 -13.24
CA GLY A 52 -1.12 8.73 -13.82
C GLY A 52 -1.19 10.07 -13.07
N PHE A 53 -1.03 10.07 -11.75
CA PHE A 53 -0.98 11.32 -10.98
C PHE A 53 0.23 12.19 -11.37
N PHE A 54 1.40 11.59 -11.51
CA PHE A 54 2.62 12.31 -11.89
C PHE A 54 2.75 12.53 -13.39
N LYS A 55 1.83 12.00 -14.22
CA LYS A 55 1.87 12.06 -15.69
C LYS A 55 3.12 11.44 -16.29
N GLU A 56 3.59 10.37 -15.67
CA GLU A 56 4.74 9.59 -16.11
C GLU A 56 4.32 8.22 -16.65
N SER A 57 5.16 7.63 -17.49
CA SER A 57 4.93 6.28 -18.02
C SER A 57 5.36 5.23 -17.02
N ILE A 58 4.56 4.15 -16.88
CA ILE A 58 4.88 3.03 -15.99
C ILE A 58 6.12 2.31 -16.53
N PRO A 59 7.21 2.20 -15.73
CA PRO A 59 8.41 1.50 -16.17
C PRO A 59 8.22 -0.02 -16.19
N ALA A 60 9.12 -0.69 -16.88
CA ALA A 60 9.04 -2.14 -17.06
C ALA A 60 9.55 -2.93 -15.85
N THR A 61 10.47 -2.36 -15.06
CA THR A 61 11.17 -3.06 -13.97
C THR A 61 10.70 -2.63 -12.59
N ASN A 62 10.84 -3.51 -11.61
CA ASN A 62 10.55 -3.21 -10.22
C ASN A 62 11.53 -2.18 -9.64
N ASP A 63 12.80 -2.26 -10.01
CA ASP A 63 13.84 -1.32 -9.56
C ASP A 63 13.52 0.12 -9.98
N GLU A 64 13.05 0.31 -11.22
CA GLU A 64 12.62 1.62 -11.69
C GLU A 64 11.38 2.14 -10.95
N LYS A 65 10.44 1.25 -10.58
CA LYS A 65 9.28 1.62 -9.75
C LYS A 65 9.70 2.02 -8.34
N GLU A 66 10.67 1.33 -7.76
CA GLU A 66 11.25 1.69 -6.47
C GLU A 66 11.94 3.05 -6.54
N CYS A 67 12.82 3.26 -7.53
CA CYS A 67 13.47 4.55 -7.76
C CYS A 67 12.45 5.69 -7.92
N PHE A 68 11.35 5.44 -8.63
CA PHE A 68 10.26 6.41 -8.77
C PHE A 68 9.64 6.75 -7.41
N CYS A 69 9.33 5.76 -6.59
CA CYS A 69 8.77 6.01 -5.25
C CYS A 69 9.72 6.84 -4.38
N LEU A 70 11.00 6.50 -4.35
CA LEU A 70 12.01 7.25 -3.60
C LEU A 70 12.18 8.68 -4.11
N HIS A 71 12.19 8.87 -5.44
CA HIS A 71 12.27 10.18 -6.07
C HIS A 71 11.10 11.10 -5.66
N HIS A 72 9.91 10.53 -5.52
CA HIS A 72 8.70 11.25 -5.11
C HIS A 72 8.43 11.19 -3.59
N HIS A 73 9.41 10.77 -2.79
CA HIS A 73 9.30 10.66 -1.33
C HIS A 73 8.16 9.76 -0.83
N ILE A 74 7.86 8.69 -1.59
CA ILE A 74 6.80 7.74 -1.29
C ILE A 74 7.38 6.47 -0.71
N ALA A 75 6.88 6.07 0.46
CA ALA A 75 7.14 4.76 1.06
C ALA A 75 5.96 3.82 0.82
N LEU A 76 6.26 2.53 0.65
CA LEU A 76 5.27 1.46 0.49
C LEU A 76 5.50 0.36 1.52
N TYR A 77 4.42 -0.09 2.13
CA TYR A 77 4.35 -1.32 2.94
C TYR A 77 2.90 -1.82 3.05
N ASP A 78 2.66 -2.76 3.95
CA ASP A 78 1.34 -3.28 4.27
C ASP A 78 1.10 -3.24 5.78
N VAL A 79 -0.16 -3.18 6.23
CA VAL A 79 -0.52 -3.10 7.65
C VAL A 79 -0.35 -4.43 8.39
N ILE A 80 -0.35 -5.56 7.67
CA ILE A 80 -0.26 -6.90 8.24
C ILE A 80 1.10 -7.50 7.93
N GLU A 81 1.81 -7.95 8.97
CA GLU A 81 3.09 -8.65 8.87
C GLU A 81 2.91 -10.16 8.67
N GLU A 82 1.95 -10.75 9.37
CA GLU A 82 1.67 -12.18 9.28
C GLU A 82 0.16 -12.41 9.37
N CYS A 83 -0.34 -13.39 8.68
CA CYS A 83 -1.74 -13.82 8.82
C CYS A 83 -1.97 -15.22 8.23
N ASP A 84 -3.11 -15.79 8.57
CA ASP A 84 -3.68 -16.92 7.84
C ASP A 84 -4.54 -16.37 6.71
N ILE A 85 -4.27 -16.79 5.48
CA ILE A 85 -4.97 -16.28 4.29
C ILE A 85 -5.18 -17.38 3.26
N ASP A 86 -6.32 -17.31 2.54
CA ASP A 86 -6.61 -18.12 1.36
C ASP A 86 -6.35 -17.29 0.09
N GLY A 87 -5.25 -17.58 -0.58
CA GLY A 87 -4.86 -16.86 -1.79
C GLY A 87 -4.58 -15.38 -1.55
N SER A 88 -5.37 -14.52 -2.18
CA SER A 88 -5.26 -13.06 -2.09
C SER A 88 -6.56 -12.40 -1.59
N LYS A 89 -7.44 -13.17 -0.96
CA LYS A 89 -8.76 -12.69 -0.53
C LYS A 89 -8.66 -12.01 0.84
N ASP A 90 -8.78 -10.71 0.89
CA ASP A 90 -8.81 -9.92 2.13
C ASP A 90 -9.85 -10.43 3.14
N SER A 91 -11.00 -10.93 2.66
CA SER A 91 -12.07 -11.49 3.50
C SER A 91 -11.68 -12.79 4.18
N SER A 92 -10.65 -13.50 3.70
CA SER A 92 -10.15 -14.75 4.29
C SER A 92 -9.08 -14.54 5.35
N ILE A 93 -8.60 -13.32 5.55
CA ILE A 93 -7.56 -12.98 6.53
C ILE A 93 -8.04 -13.30 7.94
N LYS A 94 -7.26 -14.16 8.63
CA LYS A 94 -7.46 -14.53 10.04
C LYS A 94 -6.14 -14.40 10.79
N ASN A 95 -6.25 -14.23 12.11
CA ASN A 95 -5.10 -14.12 13.02
C ASN A 95 -4.03 -13.11 12.54
N PRO A 96 -4.42 -11.88 12.12
CA PRO A 96 -3.45 -10.93 11.60
C PRO A 96 -2.55 -10.40 12.71
N ILE A 97 -1.24 -10.35 12.43
CA ILE A 97 -0.21 -9.73 13.25
C ILE A 97 0.19 -8.41 12.58
N PRO A 98 0.20 -7.29 13.30
CA PRO A 98 0.51 -5.98 12.70
C PRO A 98 1.97 -5.84 12.32
N SER A 99 2.23 -5.10 11.25
CA SER A 99 3.57 -4.65 10.88
C SER A 99 4.12 -3.63 11.89
N ASN A 100 5.42 -3.70 12.17
CA ASN A 100 6.08 -2.73 13.03
C ASN A 100 6.60 -1.53 12.21
N LEU A 101 5.69 -0.63 11.86
CA LEU A 101 5.99 0.52 10.98
C LEU A 101 7.05 1.46 11.54
N SER A 102 7.15 1.61 12.86
CA SER A 102 8.16 2.47 13.49
C SER A 102 9.59 1.95 13.28
N ASN A 103 9.76 0.62 13.24
CA ASN A 103 11.05 0.00 12.98
C ASN A 103 11.39 -0.04 11.48
N LEU A 104 10.37 -0.07 10.61
CA LEU A 104 10.56 -0.13 9.16
C LEU A 104 11.01 1.20 8.56
N PHE A 105 10.58 2.32 9.14
CA PHE A 105 10.85 3.66 8.65
C PHE A 105 11.44 4.57 9.75
N PRO A 106 12.54 4.17 10.38
CA PRO A 106 13.14 4.96 11.46
C PRO A 106 13.69 6.28 10.92
N GLY A 107 13.39 7.38 11.60
CA GLY A 107 13.90 8.71 11.23
C GLY A 107 13.28 9.31 9.96
N SER A 108 12.27 8.67 9.39
CA SER A 108 11.55 9.20 8.21
C SER A 108 10.75 10.46 8.54
N SER A 109 10.51 11.28 7.51
CA SER A 109 9.69 12.50 7.60
C SER A 109 8.21 12.24 7.27
N ILE A 110 7.72 11.03 7.46
CA ILE A 110 6.34 10.64 7.12
C ILE A 110 5.34 11.51 7.89
N HIS A 111 4.59 12.30 7.14
CA HIS A 111 3.53 13.19 7.65
C HIS A 111 2.17 12.91 7.01
N ALA A 112 2.10 11.96 6.09
CA ALA A 112 0.88 11.54 5.43
C ALA A 112 0.84 10.01 5.25
N ILE A 113 -0.33 9.43 5.50
CA ILE A 113 -0.58 7.99 5.34
C ILE A 113 -1.80 7.80 4.45
N VAL A 114 -1.64 7.01 3.40
CA VAL A 114 -2.72 6.62 2.49
C VAL A 114 -3.03 5.14 2.69
N LEU A 115 -4.25 4.84 3.11
CA LEU A 115 -4.72 3.47 3.32
C LEU A 115 -5.44 2.99 2.05
N ASN A 116 -4.86 2.01 1.38
CA ASN A 116 -5.37 1.44 0.14
C ASN A 116 -6.45 0.40 0.41
N GLY A 117 -7.68 0.86 0.54
CA GLY A 117 -8.87 0.02 0.72
C GLY A 117 -9.33 -0.16 2.16
N GLN A 118 -10.50 -0.76 2.32
CA GLN A 118 -11.18 -0.89 3.62
C GLN A 118 -10.50 -1.88 4.56
N LYS A 119 -9.88 -2.95 4.06
CA LYS A 119 -9.17 -3.89 4.92
C LYS A 119 -7.93 -3.24 5.55
N ALA A 120 -7.15 -2.48 4.78
CA ALA A 120 -6.05 -1.69 5.30
C ALA A 120 -6.53 -0.69 6.36
N HIS A 121 -7.63 0.02 6.10
CA HIS A 121 -8.29 0.92 7.05
C HIS A 121 -8.64 0.21 8.36
N GLN A 122 -9.41 -0.88 8.28
CA GLN A 122 -9.85 -1.62 9.47
C GLN A 122 -8.69 -2.10 10.33
N MET A 123 -7.66 -2.66 9.70
CA MET A 123 -6.49 -3.19 10.42
C MET A 123 -5.62 -2.08 10.99
N PHE A 124 -5.40 -0.99 10.25
CA PHE A 124 -4.65 0.17 10.74
C PHE A 124 -5.22 0.73 12.05
N TYR A 125 -6.53 0.93 12.10
CA TYR A 125 -7.21 1.44 13.31
C TYR A 125 -7.34 0.38 14.40
N LYS A 126 -7.62 -0.87 14.05
CA LYS A 126 -7.68 -1.99 15.01
C LYS A 126 -6.36 -2.14 15.78
N PHE A 127 -5.23 -1.96 15.11
CA PHE A 127 -3.91 -2.10 15.72
C PHE A 127 -3.36 -0.79 16.32
N GLY A 128 -4.09 0.30 16.24
CA GLY A 128 -3.66 1.60 16.77
C GLY A 128 -2.39 2.15 16.11
N MET A 129 -2.16 1.82 14.83
CA MET A 129 -0.91 2.12 14.12
C MET A 129 -0.64 3.61 13.95
N GLY A 130 -1.68 4.45 14.03
CA GLY A 130 -1.54 5.91 13.98
C GLY A 130 -0.67 6.50 15.08
N SER A 131 -0.52 5.79 16.22
CA SER A 131 0.35 6.23 17.31
C SER A 131 1.84 6.28 16.95
N HIS A 132 2.26 5.54 15.92
CA HIS A 132 3.63 5.59 15.40
C HIS A 132 3.92 6.88 14.60
N PHE A 133 2.87 7.54 14.11
CA PHE A 133 2.95 8.76 13.31
C PHE A 133 1.92 9.81 13.80
N PRO A 134 2.10 10.34 15.01
CA PRO A 134 1.05 11.13 15.68
C PRO A 134 0.69 12.44 14.96
N SER A 135 1.58 12.95 14.13
CA SER A 135 1.36 14.18 13.35
C SER A 135 0.93 13.89 11.90
N ALA A 136 0.84 12.62 11.49
CA ALA A 136 0.49 12.29 10.13
C ALA A 136 -1.01 12.45 9.86
N LYS A 137 -1.33 13.01 8.69
CA LYS A 137 -2.68 12.96 8.14
C LYS A 137 -2.93 11.56 7.55
N VAL A 138 -4.06 10.95 7.90
CA VAL A 138 -4.44 9.62 7.41
C VAL A 138 -5.66 9.75 6.50
N ILE A 139 -5.56 9.24 5.28
CA ILE A 139 -6.67 9.20 4.31
C ILE A 139 -6.85 7.77 3.81
N THR A 140 -8.11 7.31 3.79
CA THR A 140 -8.47 6.03 3.17
C THR A 140 -9.01 6.29 1.77
N VAL A 141 -8.52 5.51 0.81
CA VAL A 141 -8.90 5.56 -0.60
C VAL A 141 -9.49 4.22 -1.05
N PRO A 142 -10.30 4.19 -2.12
CA PRO A 142 -10.81 2.94 -2.67
C PRO A 142 -9.67 2.01 -3.08
N SER A 143 -9.82 0.70 -2.79
CA SER A 143 -8.82 -0.31 -3.14
C SER A 143 -8.54 -0.35 -4.64
N THR A 144 -7.25 -0.42 -4.99
CA THR A 144 -6.79 -0.63 -6.37
C THR A 144 -6.84 -2.08 -6.81
N SER A 145 -7.15 -3.01 -5.89
CA SER A 145 -7.28 -4.44 -6.18
C SER A 145 -8.27 -4.72 -7.31
N PRO A 146 -7.98 -5.70 -8.20
CA PRO A 146 -8.95 -6.16 -9.20
C PRO A 146 -10.26 -6.66 -8.58
N ALA A 147 -10.24 -7.12 -7.34
CA ALA A 147 -11.44 -7.53 -6.60
C ALA A 147 -12.42 -6.37 -6.33
N ASN A 148 -11.96 -5.14 -6.35
CA ASN A 148 -12.79 -3.94 -6.23
C ASN A 148 -13.37 -3.53 -7.59
N ALA A 149 -14.23 -4.38 -8.16
CA ALA A 149 -14.74 -4.21 -9.52
C ALA A 149 -15.72 -3.04 -9.71
N GLN A 150 -16.24 -2.46 -8.62
CA GLN A 150 -17.17 -1.33 -8.67
C GLN A 150 -16.52 -0.01 -9.13
N TYR A 151 -15.19 0.08 -9.10
CA TYR A 151 -14.44 1.26 -9.55
C TYR A 151 -13.74 0.99 -10.88
N SER A 152 -14.01 1.83 -11.88
CA SER A 152 -13.18 1.93 -13.08
C SER A 152 -11.81 2.55 -12.75
N LEU A 153 -10.83 2.44 -13.65
CA LEU A 153 -9.55 3.12 -13.48
C LEU A 153 -9.73 4.64 -13.33
N ALA A 154 -10.57 5.25 -14.18
CA ALA A 154 -10.83 6.69 -14.12
C ALA A 154 -11.45 7.13 -12.78
N ALA A 155 -12.38 6.33 -12.22
CA ALA A 155 -12.99 6.60 -10.94
C ALA A 155 -11.98 6.44 -9.79
N LEU A 156 -11.09 5.45 -9.84
CA LEU A 156 -9.99 5.31 -8.88
C LEU A 156 -9.03 6.49 -8.95
N GLN A 157 -8.58 6.85 -10.15
CA GLN A 157 -7.69 7.99 -10.37
C GLN A 157 -8.28 9.26 -9.76
N LYS A 158 -9.55 9.55 -10.02
CA LYS A 158 -10.21 10.72 -9.44
C LYS A 158 -10.11 10.74 -7.90
N LYS A 159 -10.48 9.62 -7.25
CA LYS A 159 -10.46 9.53 -5.78
C LYS A 159 -9.06 9.60 -5.18
N TRP A 160 -8.11 8.91 -5.80
CA TRP A 160 -6.72 8.93 -5.35
C TRP A 160 -6.07 10.30 -5.57
N PHE A 161 -6.34 10.97 -6.69
CA PHE A 161 -5.79 12.30 -6.98
C PHE A 161 -6.33 13.35 -6.01
N GLU A 162 -7.63 13.31 -5.70
CA GLU A 162 -8.23 14.15 -4.65
C GLU A 162 -7.55 13.93 -3.28
N ALA A 163 -7.21 12.67 -2.94
CA ALA A 163 -6.51 12.36 -1.70
C ALA A 163 -5.07 12.90 -1.70
N PHE A 164 -4.32 12.69 -2.78
CA PHE A 164 -2.95 13.19 -2.91
C PHE A 164 -2.90 14.73 -2.85
N GLU A 165 -3.84 15.42 -3.50
CA GLU A 165 -3.94 16.88 -3.44
C GLU A 165 -4.25 17.39 -2.01
N LYS A 166 -5.11 16.70 -1.27
CA LYS A 166 -5.38 17.02 0.14
C LYS A 166 -4.17 16.81 1.06
N LEU A 167 -3.27 15.92 0.68
CA LEU A 167 -2.02 15.64 1.37
C LEU A 167 -0.85 16.50 0.87
N HIS A 168 -1.13 17.43 -0.05
CA HIS A 168 -0.14 18.33 -0.66
C HIS A 168 0.98 17.63 -1.43
N LEU A 169 0.71 16.40 -1.93
CA LEU A 169 1.62 15.75 -2.85
C LEU A 169 1.64 16.55 -4.15
N THR A 170 2.82 17.00 -4.55
CA THR A 170 3.02 17.79 -5.78
C THR A 170 3.37 16.88 -6.96
N ARG A 171 2.86 17.24 -8.13
CA ARG A 171 3.14 16.55 -9.40
C ARG A 171 4.50 16.93 -9.95
#